data_f151952195b2fc51fa6f54aaf6173549
#
_entry.id   f151952195b2fc51fa6f54aaf6173549
#
_cell.length_a   1.000
_cell.length_b   1.000
_cell.length_c   1.000
_cell.angle_alpha   90.00
_cell.angle_beta   90.00
_cell.angle_gamma   90.00
#
_symmetry.space_group_name_H-M   'P 1'
#
loop_
_entity.id
_entity.type
_entity.pdbx_description
1 polymer ?
#
loop_
_entity_poly.entity_id
_entity_poly.type
_entity_poly.pdbx_seq_one_letter_code
_entity_poly.pdbx_strand_id
1 'polypeptide(L)' 'MIRQNILITGASSGLGKGMAIEFARMGRNLALCARRMENLESLKQELLIINPDIKVFIRSLDVNDHDQV' A
#
# COMPACT_ATOMS: atom_id res chain seq x y z
N MET A 1 -8.17 -16.03 -13.77
CA MET A 1 -8.58 -14.63 -13.53
C MET A 1 -7.40 -13.82 -13.04
N ILE A 2 -7.18 -12.66 -13.63
CA ILE A 2 -6.04 -11.81 -13.28
C ILE A 2 -6.50 -10.81 -12.21
N ARG A 3 -5.72 -10.72 -11.12
CA ARG A 3 -6.01 -9.72 -10.08
C ARG A 3 -5.55 -8.35 -10.54
N GLN A 4 -6.34 -7.36 -10.23
CA GLN A 4 -5.94 -5.99 -10.51
C GLN A 4 -4.85 -5.56 -9.54
N ASN A 5 -3.97 -4.72 -10.04
CA ASN A 5 -2.92 -4.09 -9.24
C ASN A 5 -3.33 -2.65 -8.96
N ILE A 6 -3.37 -2.30 -7.70
CA ILE A 6 -3.83 -0.97 -7.27
C ILE A 6 -2.65 -0.24 -6.64
N LEU A 7 -2.38 0.96 -7.11
CA LEU A 7 -1.35 1.83 -6.54
C LEU A 7 -2.00 2.85 -5.62
N ILE A 8 -1.51 2.93 -4.40
CA ILE A 8 -2.00 3.90 -3.42
C ILE A 8 -0.84 4.73 -2.92
N THR A 9 -0.87 6.01 -3.19
CA THR A 9 0.09 6.96 -2.62
C THR A 9 -0.50 7.53 -1.34
N GLY A 10 0.37 7.89 -0.39
CA GLY A 10 -0.08 8.36 0.91
C GLY A 10 -0.77 7.27 1.71
N ALA A 11 -0.34 6.03 1.54
CA ALA A 11 -1.02 4.88 2.12
C ALA A 11 -0.99 4.87 3.65
N SER A 12 -0.08 5.61 4.27
CA SER A 12 -0.02 5.68 5.72
C SER A 12 -1.04 6.63 6.32
N SER A 13 -1.72 7.42 5.50
CA SER A 13 -2.78 8.30 5.98
C SER A 13 -4.06 7.50 6.26
N GLY A 14 -4.97 8.09 7.04
CA GLY A 14 -6.21 7.40 7.36
C GLY A 14 -7.02 7.01 6.13
N LEU A 15 -7.11 7.92 5.16
CA LEU A 15 -7.87 7.66 3.94
C LEU A 15 -7.20 6.58 3.10
N GLY A 16 -5.88 6.71 2.88
CA GLY A 16 -5.15 5.73 2.08
C GLY A 16 -5.17 4.35 2.72
N LYS A 17 -5.03 4.29 4.04
CA LYS A 17 -5.09 3.02 4.75
C LYS A 17 -6.47 2.37 4.60
N GLY A 18 -7.53 3.15 4.72
CA GLY A 18 -8.88 2.64 4.55
C GLY A 18 -9.11 2.06 3.17
N MET A 19 -8.62 2.75 2.15
CA MET A 19 -8.73 2.25 0.78
C MET A 19 -7.96 0.95 0.60
N ALA A 20 -6.75 0.87 1.17
CA ALA A 20 -5.94 -0.34 1.06
C ALA A 20 -6.66 -1.53 1.67
N ILE A 21 -7.28 -1.34 2.82
CA ILE A 21 -8.01 -2.43 3.48
C ILE A 21 -9.17 -2.92 2.60
N GLU A 22 -9.92 -1.99 2.02
CA GLU A 22 -11.03 -2.37 1.14
C GLU A 22 -10.56 -3.16 -0.08
N PHE A 23 -9.50 -2.69 -0.73
CA PHE A 23 -8.98 -3.40 -1.89
C PHE A 23 -8.42 -4.77 -1.53
N ALA A 24 -7.80 -4.89 -0.36
CA ALA A 24 -7.30 -6.19 0.10
C ALA A 24 -8.45 -7.19 0.28
N ARG A 25 -9.56 -6.72 0.85
CA ARG A 25 -10.74 -7.58 1.01
C ARG A 25 -11.30 -8.02 -0.34
N MET A 26 -11.16 -7.18 -1.35
CA MET A 26 -11.62 -7.50 -2.70
C MET A 26 -10.66 -8.41 -3.45
N GLY A 27 -9.54 -8.76 -2.86
CA GLY A 27 -8.56 -9.64 -3.50
C GLY A 27 -7.65 -8.95 -4.49
N ARG A 28 -7.47 -7.63 -4.38
CA ARG A 28 -6.59 -6.89 -5.28
C ARG A 28 -5.17 -6.92 -4.77
N ASN A 29 -4.21 -6.94 -5.68
CA ASN A 29 -2.81 -6.73 -5.32
C ASN A 29 -2.59 -5.23 -5.13
N LEU A 30 -1.70 -4.89 -4.20
CA LEU A 30 -1.52 -3.49 -3.82
C LEU A 30 -0.05 -3.09 -3.90
N ALA A 31 0.18 -1.87 -4.37
CA ALA A 31 1.47 -1.21 -4.26
C ALA A 31 1.25 0.05 -3.44
N LEU A 32 1.92 0.13 -2.32
CA LEU A 32 1.70 1.18 -1.33
C LEU A 32 2.92 2.09 -1.28
N CYS A 33 2.70 3.39 -1.32
CA CYS A 33 3.76 4.37 -1.24
C CYS A 33 3.45 5.36 -0.13
N ALA A 34 4.46 5.68 0.66
CA ALA A 34 4.34 6.68 1.71
C ALA A 34 5.73 7.15 2.11
N ARG A 35 5.80 8.19 2.93
CA ARG A 35 7.07 8.75 3.33
C ARG A 35 7.79 7.88 4.35
N ARG A 36 7.05 7.19 5.20
CA ARG A 36 7.64 6.39 6.28
C ARG A 36 7.47 4.90 6.01
N MET A 37 8.60 4.21 5.87
CA MET A 37 8.59 2.80 5.55
C MET A 37 8.00 1.96 6.68
N GLU A 38 8.26 2.32 7.93
CA GLU A 38 7.75 1.54 9.06
C GLU A 38 6.23 1.51 9.09
N ASN A 39 5.59 2.60 8.67
CA ASN A 39 4.13 2.62 8.59
C ASN A 39 3.62 1.72 7.47
N LEU A 40 4.35 1.67 6.36
CA LEU A 40 4.00 0.80 5.25
C LEU A 40 4.16 -0.66 5.62
N GLU A 41 5.22 -1.00 6.36
CA GLU A 41 5.42 -2.38 6.77
C GLU A 41 4.32 -2.86 7.70
N SER A 42 3.90 -2.02 8.64
CA SER A 42 2.79 -2.35 9.51
C SER A 42 1.50 -2.57 8.71
N LEU A 43 1.23 -1.68 7.78
CA LEU A 43 0.03 -1.79 6.95
C LEU A 43 0.07 -3.04 6.08
N LYS A 44 1.23 -3.32 5.49
CA LYS A 44 1.38 -4.53 4.68
C LYS A 44 1.01 -5.78 5.47
N GLN A 45 1.48 -5.88 6.72
CA GLN A 45 1.17 -7.04 7.54
C GLN A 45 -0.31 -7.13 7.86
N GLU A 46 -0.95 -6.00 8.14
CA GLU A 46 -2.39 -5.99 8.36
C GLU A 46 -3.14 -6.50 7.12
N LEU A 47 -2.74 -6.04 5.95
CA LEU A 47 -3.42 -6.43 4.71
C LEU A 47 -3.24 -7.92 4.41
N LEU A 48 -2.07 -8.46 4.69
CA LEU A 48 -1.82 -9.89 4.47
C LEU A 48 -2.54 -10.77 5.48
N ILE A 49 -2.85 -10.24 6.65
CA ILE A 49 -3.72 -10.94 7.59
C ILE A 49 -5.16 -10.97 7.07
N ILE A 50 -5.60 -9.87 6.48
CA ILE A 50 -6.94 -9.78 5.90
C ILE A 50 -7.08 -10.73 4.71
N ASN A 51 -6.08 -10.75 3.83
CA ASN A 51 -6.10 -11.61 2.65
C ASN A 51 -4.69 -12.06 2.31
N PRO A 52 -4.28 -13.25 2.76
CA PRO A 52 -2.91 -13.72 2.52
C PRO A 52 -2.62 -14.11 1.07
N ASP A 53 -3.64 -14.16 0.21
CA ASP A 53 -3.45 -14.54 -1.17
C ASP A 53 -3.03 -13.39 -2.08
N ILE A 54 -3.13 -12.16 -1.61
CA ILE A 54 -2.75 -11.01 -2.42
C ILE A 54 -1.27 -10.70 -2.26
N LYS A 55 -0.74 -9.88 -3.17
CA LYS A 55 0.63 -9.38 -3.10
C LYS A 55 0.59 -7.91 -2.70
N VAL A 56 1.45 -7.54 -1.76
CA VAL A 56 1.52 -6.15 -1.30
C VAL A 56 2.97 -5.70 -1.44
N PHE A 57 3.19 -4.71 -2.29
CA PHE A 57 4.48 -4.08 -2.48
C PHE A 57 4.49 -2.75 -1.75
N ILE A 58 5.59 -2.42 -1.12
CA ILE A 58 5.72 -1.16 -0.40
C ILE A 58 6.94 -0.41 -0.87
N ARG A 59 6.85 0.91 -0.92
CA ARG A 59 7.96 1.74 -1.32
C ARG A 59 7.90 3.08 -0.60
N SER A 60 9.03 3.48 -0.05
CA SER A 60 9.13 4.80 0.58
C SER A 60 9.34 5.85 -0.49
N LEU A 61 8.55 6.91 -0.44
CA LEU A 61 8.69 8.04 -1.35
C LEU A 61 8.79 9.32 -0.55
N ASP A 62 9.84 10.09 -0.85
CA ASP A 62 10.02 11.40 -0.26
C ASP A 62 9.74 12.44 -1.34
N VAL A 63 8.55 13.03 -1.26
CA VAL A 63 8.14 14.00 -2.29
C VAL A 63 8.91 15.32 -2.16
N ASN A 64 9.67 15.49 -1.10
CA ASN A 64 10.49 16.68 -0.91
C ASN A 64 11.89 16.52 -1.50
N ASP A 65 12.20 15.39 -2.08
CA ASP A 65 13.49 15.14 -2.66
C ASP A 65 13.54 15.76 -4.06
N HIS A 66 14.26 16.85 -4.15
CA HIS A 66 14.34 17.61 -5.40
C HIS A 66 15.13 16.90 -6.49
N ASP A 67 15.96 15.96 -6.10
CA ASP A 67 16.78 15.24 -7.06
C ASP A 67 15.96 14.32 -7.96
N GLN A 68 14.71 14.16 -7.65
CA GLN A 68 13.84 13.29 -8.43
C GLN A 68 13.12 14.01 -9.56
N VAL A 69 13.26 15.28 -9.60
CA VAL A 69 12.57 16.08 -10.60
C VAL A 69 13.34 16.14 -11.91
#